data_ac5edfc16ece64ebdd751dc2e8a97175
#
_entry.id   ac5edfc16ece64ebdd751dc2e8a97175
#
_cell.length_a   1.000
_cell.length_b   1.000
_cell.length_c   1.000
_cell.angle_alpha   90.00
_cell.angle_beta   90.00
_cell.angle_gamma   90.00
#
_symmetry.space_group_name_H-M   'P 1'
#
loop_
_entity.id
_entity.type
_entity.pdbx_description
1 polymer ?
#
loop_
_entity_poly.entity_id
_entity_poly.type
_entity_poly.pdbx_seq_one_letter_code
_entity_poly.pdbx_strand_id
1 'polypeptide(L)'
;VSFFILIVLPLTITGIIISKGVIKVGEEATQANLRILDDNQKQSIAGRAQNVADAVAQFLSDREKDIRIASILPRDEQSYVTFLKSNTRGVVESSSAGIVKVPLSVYREIAFLDKSGKEALKVTVDGAVPAERLKDMSNPANGDYGNEDYFLKAKALAPGEFYLGPVVGRHVSRQEFEAGKRFEGIMRMAAPVFDSGGFAGVVELALDFRHVMEFTDHIVPTEYGMVFAKVNPDDMNYTFLVGRDGTMLAHPAQYLLGGVGPDGNPVPVLDDKNYNDLVKTGGGVMNVLNMGFLDENLPKIHALASSGKSGSFTYTVDNRRIFIAYAHIPFYGSIYTRPEGFGWVGITVDIDRYHKL
;
A
#
# COMPACT_ATOMS: atom_id res chain seq x y z
N VAL A 1 -40.76 -3.40 70.42
CA VAL A 1 -40.61 -2.55 69.21
C VAL A 1 -39.24 -1.89 69.18
N SER A 2 -38.73 -1.31 70.28
CA SER A 2 -37.43 -0.59 70.30
C SER A 2 -36.21 -1.48 70.01
N PHE A 3 -36.21 -2.74 70.46
CA PHE A 3 -35.09 -3.65 70.28
C PHE A 3 -34.92 -4.09 68.80
N PHE A 4 -36.03 -4.24 68.09
CA PHE A 4 -36.03 -4.61 66.67
C PHE A 4 -35.48 -3.49 65.78
N ILE A 5 -35.78 -2.24 66.08
CA ILE A 5 -35.28 -1.06 65.36
C ILE A 5 -33.77 -0.90 65.56
N LEU A 6 -33.26 -1.20 66.76
CA LEU A 6 -31.87 -1.01 67.12
C LEU A 6 -30.90 -1.96 66.45
N ILE A 7 -31.37 -3.16 66.03
CA ILE A 7 -30.55 -4.19 65.38
C ILE A 7 -30.78 -4.25 63.86
N VAL A 8 -32.04 -4.14 63.41
CA VAL A 8 -32.38 -4.27 61.99
C VAL A 8 -31.98 -3.05 61.19
N LEU A 9 -32.09 -1.87 61.72
CA LEU A 9 -31.75 -0.65 61.04
C LEU A 9 -30.24 -0.51 60.70
N PRO A 10 -29.29 -0.79 61.62
CA PRO A 10 -27.88 -0.78 61.32
C PRO A 10 -27.49 -1.90 60.34
N LEU A 11 -28.10 -3.11 60.45
CA LEU A 11 -27.84 -4.22 59.52
C LEU A 11 -28.30 -3.93 58.11
N THR A 12 -29.46 -3.29 57.95
CA THR A 12 -29.94 -2.87 56.60
C THR A 12 -29.09 -1.77 56.01
N ILE A 13 -28.67 -0.76 56.80
CA ILE A 13 -27.78 0.30 56.35
C ILE A 13 -26.42 -0.28 55.93
N THR A 14 -25.86 -1.17 56.76
CA THR A 14 -24.58 -1.84 56.42
C THR A 14 -24.70 -2.72 55.17
N GLY A 15 -25.79 -3.46 55.02
CA GLY A 15 -26.10 -4.24 53.84
C GLY A 15 -26.17 -3.38 52.55
N ILE A 16 -26.82 -2.20 52.62
CA ILE A 16 -26.92 -1.26 51.49
C ILE A 16 -25.53 -0.66 51.14
N ILE A 17 -24.74 -0.32 52.15
CA ILE A 17 -23.37 0.23 51.92
C ILE A 17 -22.47 -0.82 51.30
N ILE A 18 -22.49 -2.05 51.78
CA ILE A 18 -21.70 -3.17 51.20
C ILE A 18 -22.19 -3.46 49.80
N SER A 19 -23.49 -3.55 49.55
CA SER A 19 -24.05 -3.80 48.21
C SER A 19 -23.63 -2.72 47.20
N LYS A 20 -23.75 -1.43 47.57
CA LYS A 20 -23.28 -0.32 46.72
C LYS A 20 -21.77 -0.37 46.50
N GLY A 21 -20.99 -0.73 47.50
CA GLY A 21 -19.53 -0.91 47.37
C GLY A 21 -19.17 -2.02 46.41
N VAL A 22 -19.82 -3.19 46.51
CA VAL A 22 -19.60 -4.36 45.61
C VAL A 22 -20.00 -4.02 44.19
N ILE A 23 -21.16 -3.31 43.96
CA ILE A 23 -21.60 -2.89 42.62
C ILE A 23 -20.56 -1.94 42.03
N LYS A 24 -20.12 -0.94 42.76
CA LYS A 24 -19.14 0.04 42.29
C LYS A 24 -17.80 -0.63 41.92
N VAL A 25 -17.29 -1.55 42.76
CA VAL A 25 -16.07 -2.30 42.47
C VAL A 25 -16.26 -3.18 41.22
N GLY A 26 -17.44 -3.80 41.05
CA GLY A 26 -17.77 -4.58 39.86
C GLY A 26 -17.80 -3.73 38.60
N GLU A 27 -18.40 -2.54 38.65
CA GLU A 27 -18.42 -1.60 37.53
C GLU A 27 -17.02 -1.09 37.18
N GLU A 28 -16.23 -0.70 38.18
CA GLU A 28 -14.84 -0.26 37.97
C GLU A 28 -13.96 -1.39 37.39
N ALA A 29 -14.11 -2.62 37.87
CA ALA A 29 -13.41 -3.78 37.34
C ALA A 29 -13.84 -4.09 35.90
N THR A 30 -15.13 -3.99 35.58
CA THR A 30 -15.65 -4.20 34.23
C THR A 30 -15.12 -3.11 33.28
N GLN A 31 -15.14 -1.85 33.70
CA GLN A 31 -14.58 -0.75 32.89
C GLN A 31 -13.07 -0.90 32.69
N ALA A 32 -12.32 -1.32 33.72
CA ALA A 32 -10.90 -1.57 33.60
C ALA A 32 -10.61 -2.72 32.62
N ASN A 33 -11.37 -3.81 32.67
CA ASN A 33 -11.23 -4.92 31.73
C ASN A 33 -11.56 -4.53 30.30
N LEU A 34 -12.61 -3.71 30.07
CA LEU A 34 -12.95 -3.18 28.75
C LEU A 34 -11.84 -2.30 28.19
N ARG A 35 -11.23 -1.45 29.02
CA ARG A 35 -10.06 -0.63 28.59
C ARG A 35 -8.86 -1.48 28.21
N ILE A 36 -8.53 -2.51 29.00
CA ILE A 36 -7.43 -3.42 28.71
C ILE A 36 -7.66 -4.17 27.39
N LEU A 37 -8.90 -4.61 27.12
CA LEU A 37 -9.26 -5.25 25.85
C LEU A 37 -9.10 -4.29 24.68
N ASP A 38 -9.58 -3.06 24.81
CA ASP A 38 -9.46 -2.01 23.78
C ASP A 38 -7.98 -1.69 23.49
N ASP A 39 -7.16 -1.51 24.52
CA ASP A 39 -5.73 -1.24 24.37
C ASP A 39 -4.98 -2.42 23.71
N ASN A 40 -5.29 -3.67 24.10
CA ASN A 40 -4.70 -4.86 23.49
C ASN A 40 -5.06 -4.97 22.00
N GLN A 41 -6.28 -4.63 21.63
CA GLN A 41 -6.73 -4.65 20.25
C GLN A 41 -6.04 -3.58 19.41
N LYS A 42 -5.95 -2.35 19.93
CA LYS A 42 -5.19 -1.26 19.30
C LYS A 42 -3.73 -1.63 19.10
N GLN A 43 -3.12 -2.25 20.10
CA GLN A 43 -1.75 -2.73 20.01
C GLN A 43 -1.59 -3.85 18.96
N SER A 44 -2.57 -4.75 18.87
CA SER A 44 -2.60 -5.79 17.83
C SER A 44 -2.67 -5.20 16.42
N ILE A 45 -3.53 -4.18 16.21
CA ILE A 45 -3.67 -3.48 14.92
C ILE A 45 -2.37 -2.72 14.58
N ALA A 46 -1.74 -2.05 15.55
CA ALA A 46 -0.46 -1.39 15.35
C ALA A 46 0.65 -2.39 14.99
N GLY A 47 0.69 -3.55 15.64
CA GLY A 47 1.59 -4.65 15.29
C GLY A 47 1.36 -5.18 13.88
N ARG A 48 0.10 -5.27 13.42
CA ARG A 48 -0.22 -5.65 12.03
C ARG A 48 0.29 -4.62 11.03
N ALA A 49 0.13 -3.31 11.29
CA ALA A 49 0.67 -2.28 10.42
C ALA A 49 2.20 -2.42 10.26
N GLN A 50 2.91 -2.67 11.36
CA GLN A 50 4.36 -2.90 11.32
C GLN A 50 4.71 -4.15 10.52
N ASN A 51 4.01 -5.27 10.74
CA ASN A 51 4.25 -6.51 9.99
C ASN A 51 4.03 -6.34 8.48
N VAL A 52 3.01 -5.58 8.07
CA VAL A 52 2.77 -5.26 6.66
C VAL A 52 3.89 -4.39 6.10
N ALA A 53 4.31 -3.36 6.83
CA ALA A 53 5.41 -2.48 6.42
C ALA A 53 6.72 -3.26 6.22
N ASP A 54 7.07 -4.13 7.16
CA ASP A 54 8.26 -4.98 7.09
C ASP A 54 8.17 -5.97 5.93
N ALA A 55 6.98 -6.55 5.68
CA ALA A 55 6.77 -7.48 4.57
C ALA A 55 6.90 -6.78 3.21
N VAL A 56 6.39 -5.55 3.05
CA VAL A 56 6.57 -4.73 1.84
C VAL A 56 8.05 -4.40 1.65
N ALA A 57 8.75 -3.96 2.71
CA ALA A 57 10.18 -3.65 2.65
C ALA A 57 11.01 -4.87 2.23
N GLN A 58 10.73 -6.03 2.82
CA GLN A 58 11.41 -7.29 2.47
C GLN A 58 11.10 -7.69 1.02
N PHE A 59 9.84 -7.58 0.59
CA PHE A 59 9.46 -7.87 -0.79
C PHE A 59 10.24 -7.02 -1.78
N LEU A 60 10.35 -5.70 -1.56
CA LEU A 60 11.10 -4.80 -2.43
C LEU A 60 12.61 -5.09 -2.39
N SER A 61 13.17 -5.42 -1.23
CA SER A 61 14.58 -5.83 -1.09
C SER A 61 14.91 -7.12 -1.86
N ASP A 62 13.96 -8.06 -1.94
CA ASP A 62 14.15 -9.25 -2.76
C ASP A 62 14.15 -8.93 -4.26
N ARG A 63 13.42 -7.89 -4.69
CA ARG A 63 13.43 -7.42 -6.10
C ARG A 63 14.78 -6.85 -6.52
N GLU A 64 15.57 -6.29 -5.60
CA GLU A 64 16.95 -5.89 -5.90
C GLU A 64 17.83 -7.05 -6.37
N LYS A 65 17.62 -8.24 -5.80
CA LYS A 65 18.32 -9.44 -6.23
C LYS A 65 17.93 -9.84 -7.65
N ASP A 66 16.64 -9.72 -7.97
CA ASP A 66 16.10 -10.11 -9.27
C ASP A 66 16.65 -9.23 -10.40
N ILE A 67 16.72 -7.90 -10.22
CA ILE A 67 17.31 -7.01 -11.24
C ILE A 67 18.80 -7.26 -11.43
N ARG A 68 19.53 -7.60 -10.35
CA ARG A 68 20.95 -7.99 -10.44
C ARG A 68 21.12 -9.29 -11.22
N ILE A 69 20.26 -10.29 -10.99
CA ILE A 69 20.24 -11.54 -11.78
C ILE A 69 19.91 -11.22 -13.24
N ALA A 70 18.87 -10.44 -13.50
CA ALA A 70 18.46 -10.06 -14.85
C ALA A 70 19.60 -9.37 -15.64
N SER A 71 20.44 -8.57 -14.97
CA SER A 71 21.54 -7.85 -15.61
C SER A 71 22.67 -8.73 -16.15
N ILE A 72 22.77 -9.97 -15.66
CA ILE A 72 23.81 -10.94 -16.07
C ILE A 72 23.24 -12.09 -16.90
N LEU A 73 21.92 -12.16 -17.14
CA LEU A 73 21.31 -13.17 -17.99
C LEU A 73 21.78 -13.05 -19.45
N PRO A 74 21.85 -14.17 -20.20
CA PRO A 74 21.96 -14.12 -21.65
C PRO A 74 20.84 -13.26 -22.24
N ARG A 75 21.20 -12.41 -23.22
CA ARG A 75 20.28 -11.48 -23.88
C ARG A 75 19.55 -12.16 -25.02
N ASP A 76 18.79 -13.20 -24.69
CA ASP A 76 17.99 -13.98 -25.63
C ASP A 76 16.56 -14.19 -25.08
N GLU A 77 15.64 -14.48 -25.99
CA GLU A 77 14.24 -14.66 -25.68
C GLU A 77 14.00 -15.78 -24.66
N GLN A 78 14.68 -16.94 -24.84
CA GLN A 78 14.46 -18.09 -23.97
C GLN A 78 14.87 -17.84 -22.53
N SER A 79 15.99 -17.16 -22.31
CA SER A 79 16.45 -16.74 -20.96
C SER A 79 15.47 -15.81 -20.30
N TYR A 80 14.93 -14.83 -21.03
CA TYR A 80 13.97 -13.85 -20.51
C TYR A 80 12.60 -14.48 -20.25
N VAL A 81 12.09 -15.34 -21.13
CA VAL A 81 10.85 -16.11 -20.88
C VAL A 81 10.99 -16.99 -19.64
N THR A 82 12.12 -17.67 -19.49
CA THR A 82 12.38 -18.53 -18.33
C THR A 82 12.41 -17.70 -17.03
N PHE A 83 13.04 -16.54 -17.06
CA PHE A 83 13.09 -15.62 -15.91
C PHE A 83 11.68 -15.16 -15.49
N LEU A 84 10.84 -14.71 -16.43
CA LEU A 84 9.47 -14.27 -16.13
C LEU A 84 8.62 -15.41 -15.55
N LYS A 85 8.71 -16.61 -16.13
CA LYS A 85 7.94 -17.78 -15.68
C LYS A 85 8.37 -18.30 -14.30
N SER A 86 9.67 -18.22 -13.97
CA SER A 86 10.16 -18.65 -12.66
C SER A 86 9.86 -17.66 -11.55
N ASN A 87 9.58 -16.40 -11.88
CA ASN A 87 9.19 -15.35 -10.94
C ASN A 87 7.66 -15.19 -10.91
N THR A 88 6.94 -16.17 -10.36
CA THR A 88 5.48 -16.18 -10.27
C THR A 88 5.04 -16.27 -8.81
N ARG A 89 4.04 -15.46 -8.42
CA ARG A 89 3.39 -15.48 -7.09
C ARG A 89 1.88 -15.44 -7.23
N GLY A 90 1.17 -15.97 -6.24
CA GLY A 90 -0.28 -15.89 -6.23
C GLY A 90 -0.75 -14.50 -5.84
N VAL A 91 -1.70 -13.97 -6.61
CA VAL A 91 -2.44 -12.73 -6.37
C VAL A 91 -3.91 -13.05 -6.19
N VAL A 92 -4.58 -12.33 -5.34
CA VAL A 92 -6.01 -12.54 -5.05
C VAL A 92 -6.85 -11.73 -6.02
N GLU A 93 -7.76 -12.38 -6.71
CA GLU A 93 -8.71 -11.77 -7.63
C GLU A 93 -10.15 -12.05 -7.22
N SER A 94 -11.01 -11.04 -7.34
CA SER A 94 -12.45 -11.20 -7.16
C SER A 94 -13.07 -11.62 -8.49
N SER A 95 -13.72 -12.78 -8.52
CA SER A 95 -14.47 -13.27 -9.67
C SER A 95 -15.96 -13.44 -9.34
N SER A 96 -16.78 -13.76 -10.34
CA SER A 96 -18.19 -14.12 -10.14
C SER A 96 -18.36 -15.40 -9.28
N ALA A 97 -17.35 -16.25 -9.23
CA ALA A 97 -17.31 -17.46 -8.41
C ALA A 97 -16.79 -17.21 -6.97
N GLY A 98 -16.45 -15.97 -6.64
CA GLY A 98 -15.87 -15.58 -5.35
C GLY A 98 -14.43 -15.11 -5.46
N ILE A 99 -13.71 -15.15 -4.34
CA ILE A 99 -12.32 -14.74 -4.24
C ILE A 99 -11.43 -15.94 -4.56
N VAL A 100 -10.57 -15.81 -5.56
CA VAL A 100 -9.65 -16.85 -6.01
C VAL A 100 -8.21 -16.35 -6.00
N LYS A 101 -7.26 -17.23 -5.70
CA LYS A 101 -5.83 -16.94 -5.81
C LYS A 101 -5.32 -17.47 -7.15
N VAL A 102 -4.85 -16.55 -8.00
CA VAL A 102 -4.33 -16.87 -9.33
C VAL A 102 -2.81 -16.69 -9.37
N PRO A 103 -2.07 -17.54 -10.10
CA PRO A 103 -0.64 -17.33 -10.32
C PRO A 103 -0.45 -16.15 -11.28
N LEU A 104 0.37 -15.17 -10.86
CA LEU A 104 0.71 -14.00 -11.65
C LEU A 104 2.23 -13.84 -11.69
N SER A 105 2.79 -13.52 -12.85
CA SER A 105 4.22 -13.18 -12.94
C SER A 105 4.50 -11.92 -12.10
N VAL A 106 5.60 -11.95 -11.36
CA VAL A 106 6.05 -10.80 -10.55
C VAL A 106 6.43 -9.62 -11.46
N TYR A 107 6.87 -9.91 -12.66
CA TYR A 107 7.25 -8.92 -13.67
C TYR A 107 6.36 -9.05 -14.90
N ARG A 108 5.83 -7.93 -15.39
CA ARG A 108 5.06 -7.90 -16.64
C ARG A 108 5.93 -8.06 -17.86
N GLU A 109 7.14 -7.53 -17.78
CA GLU A 109 8.11 -7.55 -18.89
C GLU A 109 9.53 -7.49 -18.37
N ILE A 110 10.44 -7.96 -19.22
CA ILE A 110 11.88 -7.78 -19.13
C ILE A 110 12.39 -7.29 -20.47
N ALA A 111 13.23 -6.26 -20.47
CA ALA A 111 13.80 -5.70 -21.69
C ALA A 111 15.32 -5.48 -21.57
N PHE A 112 16.01 -5.59 -22.70
CA PHE A 112 17.36 -5.09 -22.88
C PHE A 112 17.33 -3.90 -23.84
N LEU A 113 17.84 -2.78 -23.37
CA LEU A 113 18.01 -1.56 -24.14
C LEU A 113 19.51 -1.40 -24.49
N ASP A 114 19.82 -1.09 -25.73
CA ASP A 114 21.19 -0.87 -26.17
C ASP A 114 21.78 0.45 -25.62
N LYS A 115 23.03 0.75 -25.99
CA LYS A 115 23.76 1.96 -25.54
C LYS A 115 23.03 3.25 -25.91
N SER A 116 22.22 3.25 -26.98
CA SER A 116 21.47 4.40 -27.44
C SER A 116 20.15 4.61 -26.69
N GLY A 117 19.64 3.56 -26.04
CA GLY A 117 18.36 3.53 -25.34
C GLY A 117 17.23 2.88 -26.14
N LYS A 118 17.55 2.30 -27.28
CA LYS A 118 16.57 1.55 -28.07
C LYS A 118 16.42 0.15 -27.48
N GLU A 119 15.18 -0.30 -27.31
CA GLU A 119 14.89 -1.69 -26.96
C GLU A 119 15.43 -2.63 -28.05
N ALA A 120 16.37 -3.50 -27.69
CA ALA A 120 16.93 -4.51 -28.60
C ALA A 120 16.27 -5.88 -28.44
N LEU A 121 15.75 -6.15 -27.23
CA LEU A 121 14.96 -7.32 -26.90
C LEU A 121 13.97 -6.94 -25.80
N LYS A 122 12.72 -7.33 -25.99
CA LYS A 122 11.67 -7.19 -24.96
C LYS A 122 10.80 -8.44 -24.94
N VAL A 123 10.58 -8.99 -23.77
CA VAL A 123 9.74 -10.15 -23.52
C VAL A 123 8.70 -9.79 -22.48
N THR A 124 7.45 -10.09 -22.76
CA THR A 124 6.32 -9.98 -21.85
C THR A 124 5.84 -11.36 -21.39
N VAL A 125 4.85 -11.40 -20.53
CA VAL A 125 4.20 -12.68 -20.15
C VAL A 125 3.58 -13.41 -21.34
N ASP A 126 3.23 -12.69 -22.41
CA ASP A 126 2.66 -13.23 -23.64
C ASP A 126 3.72 -13.68 -24.67
N GLY A 127 5.01 -13.43 -24.43
CA GLY A 127 6.13 -13.76 -25.28
C GLY A 127 6.94 -12.56 -25.75
N ALA A 128 7.81 -12.79 -26.75
CA ALA A 128 8.68 -11.73 -27.28
C ALA A 128 7.89 -10.67 -28.03
N VAL A 129 8.27 -9.41 -27.81
CA VAL A 129 7.71 -8.26 -28.53
C VAL A 129 8.35 -8.17 -29.91
N PRO A 130 7.55 -8.09 -31.02
CA PRO A 130 8.06 -7.93 -32.36
C PRO A 130 8.91 -6.67 -32.53
N ALA A 131 9.92 -6.74 -33.38
CA ALA A 131 10.94 -5.69 -33.57
C ALA A 131 10.33 -4.31 -33.93
N GLU A 132 9.25 -4.29 -34.71
CA GLU A 132 8.53 -3.08 -35.11
C GLU A 132 7.78 -2.39 -33.95
N ARG A 133 7.60 -3.06 -32.84
CA ARG A 133 6.95 -2.51 -31.62
C ARG A 133 7.94 -2.11 -30.54
N LEU A 134 9.24 -2.37 -30.75
CA LEU A 134 10.30 -1.98 -29.84
C LEU A 134 10.49 -0.46 -29.85
N LYS A 135 10.65 0.12 -28.66
CA LYS A 135 10.68 1.56 -28.45
C LYS A 135 12.10 2.10 -28.29
N ASP A 136 12.25 3.39 -28.51
CA ASP A 136 13.43 4.16 -28.15
C ASP A 136 13.16 4.91 -26.85
N MET A 137 13.69 4.38 -25.75
CA MET A 137 13.54 4.92 -24.40
C MET A 137 14.61 5.95 -24.04
N SER A 138 15.45 6.37 -25.01
CA SER A 138 16.28 7.56 -24.83
C SER A 138 15.44 8.83 -24.70
N ASN A 139 14.22 8.81 -25.28
CA ASN A 139 13.19 9.80 -25.07
C ASN A 139 12.15 9.26 -24.07
N PRO A 140 12.11 9.79 -22.82
CA PRO A 140 11.16 9.36 -21.79
C PRO A 140 9.68 9.44 -22.21
N ALA A 141 9.31 10.32 -23.15
CA ALA A 141 7.94 10.46 -23.65
C ALA A 141 7.44 9.24 -24.44
N ASN A 142 8.33 8.33 -24.85
CA ASN A 142 7.95 7.08 -25.52
C ASN A 142 7.46 6.00 -24.53
N GLY A 143 7.52 6.27 -23.21
CA GLY A 143 7.01 5.37 -22.16
C GLY A 143 5.50 5.12 -22.29
N ASP A 144 5.03 4.00 -21.71
CA ASP A 144 3.61 3.62 -21.74
C ASP A 144 2.74 4.45 -20.79
N TYR A 145 3.39 5.05 -19.77
CA TYR A 145 2.72 5.77 -18.67
C TYR A 145 3.22 7.23 -18.55
N GLY A 146 3.51 7.86 -19.67
CA GLY A 146 4.00 9.23 -19.73
C GLY A 146 5.52 9.30 -19.70
N ASN A 147 6.09 10.21 -18.91
CA ASN A 147 7.51 10.51 -18.92
C ASN A 147 8.32 9.50 -18.07
N GLU A 148 8.70 8.36 -18.66
CA GLU A 148 9.45 7.27 -18.00
C GLU A 148 10.96 7.40 -18.27
N ASP A 149 11.72 7.98 -17.35
CA ASP A 149 13.15 8.30 -17.50
C ASP A 149 14.13 7.20 -17.01
N TYR A 150 13.62 5.99 -16.79
CA TYR A 150 14.40 4.89 -16.19
C TYR A 150 15.68 4.52 -16.96
N PHE A 151 15.68 4.62 -18.29
CA PHE A 151 16.89 4.38 -19.10
C PHE A 151 17.97 5.41 -18.78
N LEU A 152 17.62 6.71 -18.77
CA LEU A 152 18.56 7.78 -18.49
C LEU A 152 19.11 7.71 -17.08
N LYS A 153 18.26 7.35 -16.10
CA LYS A 153 18.66 7.16 -14.72
C LYS A 153 19.61 5.97 -14.57
N ALA A 154 19.26 4.82 -15.15
CA ALA A 154 20.09 3.62 -15.05
C ALA A 154 21.43 3.77 -15.79
N LYS A 155 21.46 4.42 -16.95
CA LYS A 155 22.68 4.73 -17.70
C LYS A 155 23.72 5.51 -16.91
N ALA A 156 23.29 6.33 -15.95
CA ALA A 156 24.15 7.16 -15.13
C ALA A 156 24.73 6.43 -13.90
N LEU A 157 24.32 5.18 -13.65
CA LEU A 157 24.71 4.40 -12.48
C LEU A 157 26.04 3.66 -12.71
N ALA A 158 26.73 3.36 -11.61
CA ALA A 158 27.92 2.51 -11.59
C ALA A 158 27.55 1.01 -11.74
N PRO A 159 28.52 0.14 -12.12
CA PRO A 159 28.31 -1.30 -12.16
C PRO A 159 27.80 -1.85 -10.82
N GLY A 160 26.72 -2.64 -10.87
CA GLY A 160 26.11 -3.26 -9.70
C GLY A 160 25.10 -2.37 -8.96
N GLU A 161 24.95 -1.10 -9.33
CA GLU A 161 23.84 -0.25 -8.90
C GLU A 161 22.58 -0.53 -9.74
N PHE A 162 21.43 -0.08 -9.27
CA PHE A 162 20.15 -0.18 -9.98
C PHE A 162 19.27 1.03 -9.70
N TYR A 163 18.37 1.29 -10.61
CA TYR A 163 17.30 2.26 -10.47
C TYR A 163 15.99 1.53 -10.15
N LEU A 164 15.22 2.04 -9.20
CA LEU A 164 13.84 1.66 -8.94
C LEU A 164 13.00 2.93 -8.96
N GLY A 165 12.13 3.06 -9.95
CA GLY A 165 11.31 4.25 -10.17
C GLY A 165 10.06 4.29 -9.30
N PRO A 166 9.26 5.36 -9.43
CA PRO A 166 7.94 5.46 -8.79
C PRO A 166 6.95 4.46 -9.39
N VAL A 167 5.82 4.29 -8.71
CA VAL A 167 4.68 3.56 -9.27
C VAL A 167 4.06 4.38 -10.40
N VAL A 168 3.88 3.74 -11.55
CA VAL A 168 3.19 4.32 -12.71
C VAL A 168 2.13 3.34 -13.21
N GLY A 169 1.08 3.86 -13.84
CA GLY A 169 -0.01 3.02 -14.36
C GLY A 169 -1.10 3.87 -14.99
N ARG A 170 -2.11 3.22 -15.58
CA ARG A 170 -3.30 3.93 -16.06
C ARG A 170 -4.27 4.12 -14.91
N HIS A 171 -4.74 5.34 -14.78
CA HIS A 171 -5.78 5.66 -13.80
C HIS A 171 -7.07 4.87 -14.11
N VAL A 172 -7.74 4.47 -13.04
CA VAL A 172 -9.05 3.81 -13.11
C VAL A 172 -10.08 4.76 -12.53
N SER A 173 -10.99 5.25 -13.36
CA SER A 173 -12.07 6.11 -12.88
C SER A 173 -13.04 5.33 -11.97
N ARG A 174 -13.85 6.04 -11.18
CA ARG A 174 -14.84 5.41 -10.31
C ARG A 174 -15.83 4.52 -11.08
N GLN A 175 -16.29 4.99 -12.24
CA GLN A 175 -17.20 4.23 -13.10
C GLN A 175 -16.55 2.93 -13.60
N GLU A 176 -15.29 2.99 -14.04
CA GLU A 176 -14.54 1.79 -14.47
C GLU A 176 -14.31 0.83 -13.32
N PHE A 177 -13.99 1.34 -12.12
CA PHE A 177 -13.82 0.54 -10.92
C PHE A 177 -15.10 -0.19 -10.52
N GLU A 178 -16.24 0.52 -10.53
CA GLU A 178 -17.57 -0.06 -10.26
C GLU A 178 -17.95 -1.10 -11.33
N ALA A 179 -17.51 -0.92 -12.58
CA ALA A 179 -17.65 -1.90 -13.65
C ALA A 179 -16.68 -3.10 -13.54
N GLY A 180 -15.83 -3.13 -12.51
CA GLY A 180 -14.92 -4.26 -12.24
C GLY A 180 -13.46 -4.07 -12.66
N LYS A 181 -13.10 -2.95 -13.31
CA LYS A 181 -11.71 -2.67 -13.65
C LYS A 181 -10.88 -2.41 -12.38
N ARG A 182 -9.64 -2.85 -12.40
CA ARG A 182 -8.69 -2.67 -11.28
C ARG A 182 -7.46 -1.93 -11.75
N PHE A 183 -6.80 -1.25 -10.79
CA PHE A 183 -5.55 -0.58 -11.06
C PHE A 183 -4.43 -1.59 -11.31
N GLU A 184 -3.73 -1.40 -12.42
CA GLU A 184 -2.65 -2.26 -12.85
C GLU A 184 -1.36 -1.44 -13.02
N GLY A 185 -0.82 -0.96 -11.91
CA GLY A 185 0.44 -0.22 -11.89
C GLY A 185 1.66 -1.10 -12.05
N ILE A 186 2.77 -0.46 -12.40
CA ILE A 186 4.11 -1.07 -12.42
C ILE A 186 5.12 -0.17 -11.70
N MET A 187 6.25 -0.77 -11.34
CA MET A 187 7.47 -0.04 -10.98
C MET A 187 8.59 -0.46 -11.92
N ARG A 188 9.23 0.51 -12.57
CA ARG A 188 10.40 0.25 -13.42
C ARG A 188 11.64 0.02 -12.56
N MET A 189 12.25 -1.14 -12.72
CA MET A 189 13.57 -1.45 -12.19
C MET A 189 14.55 -1.52 -13.34
N ALA A 190 15.69 -0.87 -13.26
CA ALA A 190 16.65 -0.85 -14.34
C ALA A 190 18.10 -0.87 -13.83
N ALA A 191 18.94 -1.68 -14.46
CA ALA A 191 20.36 -1.78 -14.11
C ALA A 191 21.24 -1.62 -15.35
N PRO A 192 22.36 -0.89 -15.24
CA PRO A 192 23.32 -0.78 -16.32
C PRO A 192 24.04 -2.11 -16.52
N VAL A 193 24.27 -2.48 -17.76
CA VAL A 193 25.03 -3.65 -18.16
C VAL A 193 26.35 -3.20 -18.76
N PHE A 194 27.43 -3.83 -18.33
CA PHE A 194 28.77 -3.58 -18.83
C PHE A 194 29.37 -4.85 -19.42
N ASP A 195 30.15 -4.70 -20.47
CA ASP A 195 30.97 -5.76 -21.09
C ASP A 195 32.44 -5.30 -21.20
N SER A 196 33.28 -6.07 -21.89
CA SER A 196 34.69 -5.74 -22.08
C SER A 196 34.93 -4.41 -22.82
N GLY A 197 33.93 -3.89 -23.52
CA GLY A 197 33.93 -2.57 -24.21
C GLY A 197 33.36 -1.44 -23.38
N GLY A 198 33.03 -1.67 -22.10
CA GLY A 198 32.42 -0.68 -21.22
C GLY A 198 30.89 -0.80 -21.16
N PHE A 199 30.18 0.33 -21.05
CA PHE A 199 28.72 0.36 -21.00
C PHE A 199 28.09 -0.28 -22.24
N ALA A 200 27.33 -1.35 -22.07
CA ALA A 200 26.69 -2.14 -23.11
C ALA A 200 25.21 -1.79 -23.33
N GLY A 201 24.54 -1.29 -22.30
CA GLY A 201 23.11 -0.97 -22.32
C GLY A 201 22.51 -1.07 -20.94
N VAL A 202 21.18 -1.21 -20.89
CA VAL A 202 20.39 -1.29 -19.66
C VAL A 202 19.46 -2.52 -19.74
N VAL A 203 19.39 -3.30 -18.67
CA VAL A 203 18.31 -4.26 -18.45
C VAL A 203 17.22 -3.61 -17.61
N GLU A 204 15.98 -3.80 -18.01
CA GLU A 204 14.78 -3.30 -17.33
C GLU A 204 13.86 -4.47 -16.95
N LEU A 205 13.21 -4.33 -15.78
CA LEU A 205 12.12 -5.16 -15.29
C LEU A 205 10.93 -4.26 -14.92
N ALA A 206 9.73 -4.59 -15.41
CA ALA A 206 8.49 -3.93 -14.97
C ALA A 206 7.85 -4.78 -13.85
N LEU A 207 8.13 -4.43 -12.59
CA LEU A 207 7.49 -5.06 -11.43
C LEU A 207 5.99 -4.79 -11.47
N ASP A 208 5.15 -5.84 -11.47
CA ASP A 208 3.69 -5.69 -11.35
C ASP A 208 3.32 -5.27 -9.93
N PHE A 209 2.81 -4.06 -9.80
CA PHE A 209 2.54 -3.45 -8.50
C PHE A 209 1.40 -4.14 -7.74
N ARG A 210 0.56 -4.94 -8.39
CA ARG A 210 -0.45 -5.77 -7.73
C ARG A 210 0.15 -6.66 -6.65
N HIS A 211 1.39 -7.14 -6.82
CA HIS A 211 2.10 -7.92 -5.80
C HIS A 211 2.42 -7.13 -4.51
N VAL A 212 2.57 -5.82 -4.61
CA VAL A 212 2.70 -4.93 -3.44
C VAL A 212 1.33 -4.64 -2.83
N MET A 213 0.32 -4.41 -3.67
CA MET A 213 -1.06 -4.17 -3.22
C MET A 213 -1.65 -5.38 -2.47
N GLU A 214 -1.21 -6.60 -2.76
CA GLU A 214 -1.59 -7.81 -2.03
C GLU A 214 -1.32 -7.75 -0.51
N PHE A 215 -0.39 -6.92 -0.08
CA PHE A 215 -0.12 -6.71 1.35
C PHE A 215 -1.17 -5.84 2.04
N THR A 216 -2.09 -5.23 1.30
CA THR A 216 -3.08 -4.26 1.83
C THR A 216 -4.51 -4.51 1.37
N ASP A 217 -4.74 -4.81 0.10
CA ASP A 217 -6.06 -4.70 -0.56
C ASP A 217 -7.16 -5.64 -0.02
N HIS A 218 -6.76 -6.77 0.56
CA HIS A 218 -7.71 -7.81 1.00
C HIS A 218 -7.66 -8.05 2.52
N ILE A 219 -7.09 -7.12 3.28
CA ILE A 219 -6.95 -7.25 4.72
C ILE A 219 -8.06 -6.48 5.43
N VAL A 220 -8.88 -7.19 6.19
CA VAL A 220 -9.81 -6.61 7.16
C VAL A 220 -9.11 -6.58 8.53
N PRO A 221 -8.74 -5.39 9.04
CA PRO A 221 -7.89 -5.28 10.22
C PRO A 221 -8.46 -5.89 11.50
N THR A 222 -9.78 -5.93 11.63
CA THR A 222 -10.48 -6.44 12.81
C THR A 222 -10.69 -7.95 12.80
N GLU A 223 -10.40 -8.63 11.69
CA GLU A 223 -10.55 -10.07 11.59
C GLU A 223 -9.23 -10.81 11.87
N TYR A 224 -9.34 -11.99 12.50
CA TYR A 224 -8.19 -12.85 12.77
C TYR A 224 -7.77 -13.60 11.51
N GLY A 225 -6.49 -13.45 11.13
CA GLY A 225 -5.90 -14.08 9.97
C GLY A 225 -5.90 -13.15 8.73
N MET A 226 -5.29 -13.63 7.64
CA MET A 226 -5.44 -13.00 6.33
C MET A 226 -6.79 -13.41 5.76
N VAL A 227 -7.80 -12.61 6.04
CA VAL A 227 -9.12 -12.80 5.42
C VAL A 227 -9.10 -12.08 4.10
N PHE A 228 -9.09 -12.85 3.04
CA PHE A 228 -9.26 -12.35 1.68
C PHE A 228 -10.73 -11.98 1.47
N ALA A 229 -11.13 -10.83 2.00
CA ALA A 229 -12.48 -10.33 1.88
C ALA A 229 -12.53 -9.16 0.89
N LYS A 230 -13.70 -8.95 0.29
CA LYS A 230 -13.95 -7.70 -0.43
C LYS A 230 -14.08 -6.58 0.62
N VAL A 231 -13.05 -5.76 0.73
CA VAL A 231 -13.03 -4.62 1.64
C VAL A 231 -13.94 -3.52 1.10
N ASN A 232 -14.84 -3.02 1.94
CA ASN A 232 -15.65 -1.85 1.62
C ASN A 232 -14.99 -0.61 2.25
N PRO A 233 -14.54 0.37 1.45
CA PRO A 233 -13.90 1.58 1.97
C PRO A 233 -14.81 2.41 2.88
N ASP A 234 -16.13 2.37 2.69
CA ASP A 234 -17.11 3.11 3.52
C ASP A 234 -17.18 2.59 4.96
N ASP A 235 -16.68 1.37 5.21
CA ASP A 235 -16.66 0.77 6.54
C ASP A 235 -15.54 1.32 7.42
N MET A 236 -14.59 2.09 6.85
CA MET A 236 -13.42 2.62 7.54
C MET A 236 -12.64 1.53 8.31
N ASN A 237 -12.58 0.32 7.72
CA ASN A 237 -11.94 -0.85 8.29
C ASN A 237 -11.09 -1.52 7.21
N TYR A 238 -9.95 -0.91 6.90
CA TYR A 238 -9.09 -1.34 5.82
C TYR A 238 -7.62 -0.95 6.04
N THR A 239 -6.76 -1.55 5.21
CA THR A 239 -5.35 -1.24 5.11
C THR A 239 -5.09 -0.46 3.82
N PHE A 240 -4.15 0.47 3.85
CA PHE A 240 -3.76 1.27 2.69
C PHE A 240 -2.26 1.58 2.71
N LEU A 241 -1.72 2.03 1.58
CA LEU A 241 -0.31 2.31 1.41
C LEU A 241 -0.11 3.69 0.80
N VAL A 242 0.77 4.47 1.39
CA VAL A 242 1.11 5.83 0.96
C VAL A 242 2.60 5.90 0.62
N GLY A 243 2.91 6.48 -0.51
CA GLY A 243 4.28 6.73 -0.95
C GLY A 243 4.98 7.82 -0.16
N ARG A 244 6.29 7.90 -0.32
CA ARG A 244 7.14 8.93 0.32
C ARG A 244 6.72 10.37 0.00
N ASP A 245 6.07 10.60 -1.13
CA ASP A 245 5.57 11.89 -1.61
C ASP A 245 4.11 12.18 -1.20
N GLY A 246 3.52 11.33 -0.37
CA GLY A 246 2.14 11.43 0.07
C GLY A 246 1.10 10.86 -0.89
N THR A 247 1.50 10.36 -2.06
CA THR A 247 0.59 9.75 -3.04
C THR A 247 0.04 8.43 -2.51
N MET A 248 -1.27 8.21 -2.67
CA MET A 248 -1.92 6.92 -2.36
C MET A 248 -1.46 5.86 -3.36
N LEU A 249 -0.80 4.80 -2.88
CA LEU A 249 -0.25 3.72 -3.69
C LEU A 249 -1.13 2.46 -3.68
N ALA A 250 -1.82 2.17 -2.57
CA ALA A 250 -2.80 1.11 -2.47
C ALA A 250 -3.95 1.55 -1.57
N HIS A 251 -5.18 1.30 -2.00
CA HIS A 251 -6.41 1.65 -1.28
C HIS A 251 -7.57 0.79 -1.80
N PRO A 252 -8.54 0.35 -0.98
CA PRO A 252 -9.70 -0.42 -1.46
C PRO A 252 -10.51 0.30 -2.55
N ALA A 253 -10.60 1.63 -2.50
CA ALA A 253 -11.15 2.48 -3.56
C ALA A 253 -10.03 2.84 -4.56
N GLN A 254 -9.72 1.94 -5.49
CA GLN A 254 -8.58 2.08 -6.40
C GLN A 254 -8.69 3.26 -7.39
N TYR A 255 -9.85 3.87 -7.52
CA TYR A 255 -10.03 5.13 -8.26
C TYR A 255 -9.39 6.35 -7.57
N LEU A 256 -8.84 6.20 -6.37
CA LEU A 256 -8.07 7.22 -5.65
C LEU A 256 -6.55 7.11 -5.91
N LEU A 257 -6.10 6.06 -6.62
CA LEU A 257 -4.70 5.81 -6.89
C LEU A 257 -4.17 6.68 -8.03
N GLY A 258 -2.88 7.04 -7.95
CA GLY A 258 -2.17 7.80 -8.96
C GLY A 258 -2.12 7.08 -10.31
N GLY A 259 -2.05 7.85 -11.40
CA GLY A 259 -1.95 7.29 -12.73
C GLY A 259 -2.08 8.34 -13.84
N VAL A 260 -1.91 7.86 -15.08
CA VAL A 260 -2.13 8.68 -16.27
C VAL A 260 -3.52 8.42 -16.85
N GLY A 261 -4.15 9.48 -17.31
CA GLY A 261 -5.42 9.42 -18.02
C GLY A 261 -5.31 8.80 -19.42
N PRO A 262 -6.44 8.71 -20.14
CA PRO A 262 -6.44 8.21 -21.53
C PRO A 262 -5.59 9.04 -22.49
N ASP A 263 -5.41 10.32 -22.19
CA ASP A 263 -4.59 11.27 -22.94
C ASP A 263 -3.07 11.17 -22.64
N GLY A 264 -2.68 10.27 -21.73
CA GLY A 264 -1.30 10.08 -21.29
C GLY A 264 -0.81 11.11 -20.26
N ASN A 265 -1.65 12.06 -19.85
CA ASN A 265 -1.31 13.05 -18.83
C ASN A 265 -1.63 12.53 -17.43
N PRO A 266 -0.90 12.96 -16.40
CA PRO A 266 -1.23 12.65 -15.01
C PRO A 266 -2.63 13.16 -14.65
N VAL A 267 -3.41 12.33 -13.96
CA VAL A 267 -4.72 12.73 -13.44
C VAL A 267 -4.54 13.76 -12.32
N PRO A 268 -5.41 14.80 -12.24
CA PRO A 268 -5.30 15.83 -11.22
C PRO A 268 -5.27 15.28 -9.79
N VAL A 269 -4.45 15.88 -8.94
CA VAL A 269 -4.43 15.59 -7.51
C VAL A 269 -5.61 16.30 -6.86
N LEU A 270 -6.33 15.58 -5.97
CA LEU A 270 -7.44 16.13 -5.18
C LEU A 270 -6.93 17.17 -4.18
N ASP A 271 -7.63 18.28 -4.08
CA ASP A 271 -7.41 19.34 -3.11
C ASP A 271 -8.76 19.98 -2.67
N ASP A 272 -8.71 20.98 -1.80
CA ASP A 272 -9.89 21.68 -1.27
C ASP A 272 -10.74 22.37 -2.35
N LYS A 273 -10.18 22.66 -3.52
CA LYS A 273 -10.85 23.39 -4.62
C LYS A 273 -11.57 22.45 -5.58
N ASN A 274 -10.96 21.28 -5.86
CA ASN A 274 -11.45 20.36 -6.88
C ASN A 274 -12.14 19.11 -6.31
N TYR A 275 -12.04 18.85 -5.01
CA TYR A 275 -12.51 17.63 -4.37
C TYR A 275 -13.98 17.33 -4.65
N ASN A 276 -14.87 18.33 -4.45
CA ASN A 276 -16.31 18.14 -4.60
C ASN A 276 -16.74 17.76 -6.02
N ASP A 277 -15.98 18.18 -7.02
CA ASP A 277 -16.28 17.91 -8.44
C ASP A 277 -15.64 16.60 -8.88
N LEU A 278 -14.37 16.37 -8.57
CA LEU A 278 -13.61 15.23 -9.05
C LEU A 278 -13.86 13.93 -8.29
N VAL A 279 -14.10 13.99 -6.98
CA VAL A 279 -14.33 12.77 -6.18
C VAL A 279 -15.55 11.98 -6.63
N LYS A 280 -16.60 12.66 -7.10
CA LYS A 280 -17.84 12.04 -7.57
C LYS A 280 -17.64 11.22 -8.82
N THR A 281 -16.76 11.66 -9.70
CA THR A 281 -16.43 10.98 -10.96
C THR A 281 -15.26 10.00 -10.80
N GLY A 282 -14.53 10.08 -9.68
CA GLY A 282 -13.24 9.39 -9.51
C GLY A 282 -12.19 9.88 -10.51
N GLY A 283 -12.28 11.17 -10.93
CA GLY A 283 -11.35 11.79 -11.86
C GLY A 283 -10.14 12.44 -11.19
N GLY A 284 -9.91 12.19 -9.89
CA GLY A 284 -8.81 12.76 -9.14
C GLY A 284 -8.11 11.73 -8.28
N VAL A 285 -6.81 11.90 -8.05
CA VAL A 285 -5.97 11.03 -7.25
C VAL A 285 -5.76 11.59 -5.85
N MET A 286 -5.69 10.71 -4.85
CA MET A 286 -5.49 11.12 -3.47
C MET A 286 -4.01 11.29 -3.15
N ASN A 287 -3.68 12.46 -2.58
CA ASN A 287 -2.41 12.69 -1.92
C ASN A 287 -2.69 13.19 -0.50
N VAL A 288 -2.20 12.45 0.51
CA VAL A 288 -2.52 12.72 1.91
C VAL A 288 -2.05 14.10 2.40
N LEU A 289 -1.04 14.68 1.75
CA LEU A 289 -0.58 16.03 2.07
C LEU A 289 -1.62 17.11 1.72
N ASN A 290 -2.47 16.85 0.73
CA ASN A 290 -3.51 17.78 0.29
C ASN A 290 -4.86 17.54 0.99
N MET A 291 -4.99 16.47 1.79
CA MET A 291 -6.26 16.08 2.41
C MET A 291 -6.49 16.71 3.78
N GLY A 292 -5.65 17.63 4.23
CA GLY A 292 -5.79 18.25 5.55
C GLY A 292 -7.11 19.01 5.78
N PHE A 293 -7.82 19.38 4.73
CA PHE A 293 -9.14 19.99 4.82
C PHE A 293 -10.26 18.99 5.16
N LEU A 294 -10.06 17.70 4.87
CA LEU A 294 -10.95 16.60 5.26
C LEU A 294 -10.55 15.99 6.61
N ASP A 295 -9.25 15.74 6.76
CA ASP A 295 -8.66 15.16 7.95
C ASP A 295 -7.26 15.75 8.19
N GLU A 296 -7.18 16.68 9.16
CA GLU A 296 -5.94 17.35 9.52
C GLU A 296 -4.84 16.41 10.05
N ASN A 297 -5.20 15.17 10.40
CA ASN A 297 -4.23 14.19 10.92
C ASN A 297 -3.46 13.50 9.80
N LEU A 298 -3.99 13.38 8.60
CA LEU A 298 -3.31 12.71 7.48
C LEU A 298 -1.95 13.34 7.14
N PRO A 299 -1.82 14.67 6.95
CA PRO A 299 -0.50 15.29 6.76
C PRO A 299 0.43 15.14 7.96
N LYS A 300 -0.10 15.17 9.20
CA LYS A 300 0.68 14.98 10.43
C LYS A 300 1.25 13.56 10.52
N ILE A 301 0.42 12.56 10.23
CA ILE A 301 0.82 11.15 10.19
C ILE A 301 1.89 10.94 9.12
N HIS A 302 1.69 11.51 7.92
CA HIS A 302 2.68 11.43 6.85
C HIS A 302 4.03 12.01 7.28
N ALA A 303 4.04 13.17 7.92
CA ALA A 303 5.29 13.80 8.41
C ALA A 303 6.00 12.92 9.46
N LEU A 304 5.27 12.27 10.37
CA LEU A 304 5.83 11.36 11.35
C LEU A 304 6.39 10.08 10.68
N ALA A 305 5.61 9.47 9.79
CA ALA A 305 6.02 8.27 9.07
C ALA A 305 7.26 8.53 8.18
N SER A 306 7.29 9.67 7.47
CA SER A 306 8.44 10.09 6.65
C SER A 306 9.69 10.39 7.48
N SER A 307 9.55 10.63 8.79
CA SER A 307 10.69 10.70 9.72
C SER A 307 11.16 9.33 10.23
N GLY A 308 10.64 8.23 9.68
CA GLY A 308 10.96 6.85 10.09
C GLY A 308 10.21 6.37 11.34
N LYS A 309 9.14 7.06 11.77
CA LYS A 309 8.37 6.70 12.96
C LYS A 309 7.15 5.87 12.60
N SER A 310 6.79 4.95 13.50
CA SER A 310 5.52 4.22 13.50
C SER A 310 4.72 4.60 14.76
N GLY A 311 3.38 4.47 14.71
CA GLY A 311 2.55 4.82 15.83
C GLY A 311 1.05 4.67 15.55
N SER A 312 0.23 5.26 16.40
CA SER A 312 -1.22 5.24 16.24
C SER A 312 -1.86 6.50 16.82
N PHE A 313 -3.05 6.81 16.30
CA PHE A 313 -3.91 7.89 16.78
C PHE A 313 -5.34 7.40 16.93
N THR A 314 -6.07 8.02 17.85
CA THR A 314 -7.54 7.92 17.91
C THR A 314 -8.09 9.33 17.84
N TYR A 315 -8.98 9.58 16.88
CA TYR A 315 -9.58 10.88 16.65
C TYR A 315 -11.00 10.74 16.11
N THR A 316 -11.73 11.83 16.00
CA THR A 316 -13.09 11.84 15.48
C THR A 316 -13.13 12.58 14.15
N VAL A 317 -13.69 11.94 13.12
CA VAL A 317 -14.00 12.51 11.81
C VAL A 317 -15.43 12.14 11.42
N ASP A 318 -16.22 13.07 10.94
CA ASP A 318 -17.64 12.88 10.56
C ASP A 318 -18.45 12.13 11.63
N ASN A 319 -18.30 12.50 12.91
CA ASN A 319 -18.93 11.86 14.06
C ASN A 319 -18.60 10.38 14.27
N ARG A 320 -17.56 9.84 13.60
CA ARG A 320 -17.03 8.48 13.82
C ARG A 320 -15.71 8.58 14.59
N ARG A 321 -15.52 7.71 15.57
CA ARG A 321 -14.24 7.56 16.26
C ARG A 321 -13.37 6.62 15.46
N ILE A 322 -12.32 7.15 14.87
CA ILE A 322 -11.40 6.39 14.04
C ILE A 322 -10.11 6.13 14.81
N PHE A 323 -9.70 4.88 14.84
CA PHE A 323 -8.35 4.48 15.19
C PHE A 323 -7.54 4.29 13.92
N ILE A 324 -6.39 4.93 13.83
CA ILE A 324 -5.41 4.73 12.76
C ILE A 324 -4.09 4.27 13.36
N ALA A 325 -3.59 3.13 12.88
CA ALA A 325 -2.21 2.72 13.08
C ALA A 325 -1.41 2.99 11.80
N TYR A 326 -0.20 3.49 11.94
CA TYR A 326 0.70 3.72 10.79
C TYR A 326 2.08 3.15 11.08
N ALA A 327 2.72 2.61 10.04
CA ALA A 327 4.05 2.05 10.13
C ALA A 327 4.90 2.46 8.93
N HIS A 328 6.08 3.00 9.21
CA HIS A 328 7.08 3.33 8.21
C HIS A 328 7.57 2.09 7.47
N ILE A 329 7.74 2.16 6.14
CA ILE A 329 8.29 1.09 5.30
C ILE A 329 9.79 1.30 5.11
N PRO A 330 10.65 0.55 5.84
CA PRO A 330 12.09 0.79 5.87
C PRO A 330 12.83 0.17 4.67
N PHE A 331 12.37 0.49 3.46
CA PHE A 331 13.08 0.15 2.23
C PHE A 331 13.90 1.35 1.74
N TYR A 332 15.21 1.16 1.58
CA TYR A 332 16.18 2.20 1.22
C TYR A 332 17.03 1.73 0.05
N GLY A 333 16.54 1.94 -1.15
CA GLY A 333 17.24 1.58 -2.39
C GLY A 333 16.89 2.55 -3.52
N SER A 334 17.82 2.84 -4.40
CA SER A 334 17.63 3.74 -5.54
C SER A 334 17.17 5.14 -5.12
N ILE A 335 15.98 5.58 -5.55
CA ILE A 335 15.41 6.90 -5.21
C ILE A 335 14.86 6.96 -3.78
N TYR A 336 14.69 5.82 -3.11
CA TYR A 336 14.12 5.71 -1.76
C TYR A 336 15.20 5.86 -0.71
N THR A 337 15.34 7.06 -0.15
CA THR A 337 16.40 7.44 0.77
C THR A 337 15.92 7.53 2.21
N ARG A 338 16.86 7.51 3.17
CA ARG A 338 16.56 7.78 4.58
C ARG A 338 16.26 9.27 4.79
N PRO A 339 15.36 9.64 5.70
CA PRO A 339 14.52 8.77 6.55
C PRO A 339 13.23 8.28 5.91
N GLU A 340 12.79 8.83 4.77
CA GLU A 340 11.45 8.64 4.19
C GLU A 340 11.19 7.19 3.73
N GLY A 341 12.21 6.46 3.27
CA GLY A 341 12.09 5.11 2.74
C GLY A 341 11.12 5.02 1.55
N PHE A 342 10.43 3.90 1.43
CA PHE A 342 9.41 3.70 0.38
C PHE A 342 8.12 4.49 0.65
N GLY A 343 7.78 4.70 1.90
CA GLY A 343 6.56 5.34 2.36
C GLY A 343 6.07 4.72 3.67
N TRP A 344 4.76 4.55 3.80
CA TRP A 344 4.17 3.99 5.02
C TRP A 344 2.86 3.25 4.76
N VAL A 345 2.56 2.31 5.65
CA VAL A 345 1.28 1.58 5.72
C VAL A 345 0.38 2.25 6.74
N GLY A 346 -0.88 2.45 6.39
CA GLY A 346 -1.94 2.84 7.31
C GLY A 346 -2.97 1.72 7.47
N ILE A 347 -3.44 1.53 8.69
CA ILE A 347 -4.60 0.71 9.01
C ILE A 347 -5.61 1.59 9.71
N THR A 348 -6.81 1.71 9.15
CA THR A 348 -7.91 2.47 9.75
C THR A 348 -9.01 1.55 10.24
N VAL A 349 -9.59 1.88 11.41
CA VAL A 349 -10.69 1.13 12.04
C VAL A 349 -11.69 2.10 12.65
N ASP A 350 -12.96 1.96 12.30
CA ASP A 350 -14.08 2.62 12.99
C ASP A 350 -14.32 1.92 14.33
N ILE A 351 -13.92 2.56 15.45
CA ILE A 351 -14.00 1.99 16.78
C ILE A 351 -15.46 1.75 17.20
N ASP A 352 -16.39 2.64 16.83
CA ASP A 352 -17.78 2.53 17.24
C ASP A 352 -18.47 1.34 16.60
N ARG A 353 -18.05 0.98 15.40
CA ARG A 353 -18.50 -0.24 14.72
C ARG A 353 -17.87 -1.50 15.30
N TYR A 354 -16.62 -1.41 15.72
CA TYR A 354 -15.85 -2.52 16.28
C TYR A 354 -16.35 -2.97 17.66
N HIS A 355 -16.81 -2.05 18.52
CA HIS A 355 -17.37 -2.39 19.84
C HIS A 355 -18.76 -3.04 19.78
N LYS A 356 -19.37 -3.13 18.58
CA LYS A 356 -20.70 -3.74 18.39
C LYS A 356 -20.62 -5.20 17.89
N LEU A 357 -19.43 -5.72 17.68
CA LEU A 357 -19.16 -7.11 17.32
C LEU A 357 -18.64 -7.89 18.53
#